data_8d731b3751b1db85dcf2a4fac5781b67
#
_entry.id   8d731b3751b1db85dcf2a4fac5781b67
#
_cell.length_a   1.000
_cell.length_b   1.000
_cell.length_c   1.000
_cell.angle_alpha   90.00
_cell.angle_beta   90.00
_cell.angle_gamma   90.00
#
_symmetry.space_group_name_H-M   'P 1'
#
loop_
_entity.id
_entity.type
_entity.pdbx_description
1 polymer ?
#
loop_
_entity_poly.entity_id
_entity_poly.type
_entity_poly.pdbx_seq_one_letter_code
_entity_poly.pdbx_strand_id
1 'polypeptide(L)'
;FDSWQEKYKKPFGAIKVDRPVEFMLEAYDVDVTSVELYVYADGKLIPEIVIMENKSSGRYYATYIPRKSGLYFYYFKLVIRQHEHELVRYYCANDGGQGQLVESSEILENNSYQLTCYDKTVNAPEWYQNGICYQIFHDRFYNGNLDGYIEGKKRDTFIYATIQDDPMYIRNHDGSIARWDFYGGNLKGIIKKIPYLKKLGISIIYLNPIFEAASNHRYDTSDYFKIDPMLGNEKVFKELLTKLHKAGIHLILDGVFSHVGRNSKYFNFNGNYGEHVGAARDKNSEYYPWFSFERYPDKYRCWWGNADLPVVDKNNPQFQQFIYGEKNSVLAKWNQLGVDGWRLDVADELPDPFIAKIR
;
A
#
# COMPACT_ATOMS: atom_id res chain seq x y z
N PHE A 1 -4.73 12.85 -28.25
CA PHE A 1 -3.78 11.99 -27.53
C PHE A 1 -4.49 11.28 -26.39
N ASP A 2 -4.14 10.02 -26.19
CA ASP A 2 -4.64 9.21 -25.07
C ASP A 2 -3.48 8.31 -24.59
N SER A 3 -2.98 8.57 -23.40
CA SER A 3 -1.81 7.87 -22.84
C SER A 3 -2.05 6.38 -22.54
N TRP A 4 -3.30 5.92 -22.55
CA TRP A 4 -3.67 4.52 -22.36
C TRP A 4 -3.69 3.70 -23.66
N GLN A 5 -3.52 4.36 -24.81
CA GLN A 5 -3.49 3.69 -26.10
C GLN A 5 -2.07 3.65 -26.67
N GLU A 6 -1.58 2.47 -27.02
CA GLU A 6 -0.24 2.29 -27.61
C GLU A 6 -0.07 3.01 -28.98
N LYS A 7 -1.17 3.41 -29.61
CA LYS A 7 -1.13 4.29 -30.76
C LYS A 7 -0.45 5.62 -30.43
N TYR A 8 -0.66 6.17 -29.24
CA TYR A 8 -0.21 7.50 -28.85
C TYR A 8 1.03 7.49 -27.97
N LYS A 9 1.20 6.45 -27.13
CA LYS A 9 2.36 6.27 -26.25
C LYS A 9 2.79 4.82 -26.25
N LYS A 10 3.98 4.53 -26.76
CA LYS A 10 4.50 3.17 -26.85
C LYS A 10 5.93 3.06 -26.30
N PRO A 11 6.20 2.05 -25.42
CA PRO A 11 5.26 1.07 -24.89
C PRO A 11 4.30 1.68 -23.84
N PHE A 12 3.21 0.98 -23.57
CA PHE A 12 2.29 1.32 -22.49
C PHE A 12 2.92 1.04 -21.13
N GLY A 13 2.50 1.79 -20.09
CA GLY A 13 2.93 1.56 -18.70
C GLY A 13 4.30 2.15 -18.38
N ALA A 14 4.99 1.52 -17.41
CA ALA A 14 6.31 1.94 -16.95
C ALA A 14 7.41 1.57 -17.95
N ILE A 15 8.43 2.41 -18.05
CA ILE A 15 9.48 2.33 -19.07
C ILE A 15 10.82 2.02 -18.42
N LYS A 16 11.59 1.12 -19.01
CA LYS A 16 12.97 0.90 -18.56
C LYS A 16 13.86 2.03 -19.02
N VAL A 17 14.78 2.49 -18.14
CA VAL A 17 15.81 3.48 -18.54
C VAL A 17 16.61 3.00 -19.76
N ASP A 18 17.09 3.94 -20.55
CA ASP A 18 17.78 3.73 -21.82
C ASP A 18 16.95 3.00 -22.90
N ARG A 19 15.63 2.92 -22.73
CA ARG A 19 14.70 2.44 -23.75
C ARG A 19 13.87 3.59 -24.31
N PRO A 20 13.64 3.61 -25.61
CA PRO A 20 12.84 4.66 -26.24
C PRO A 20 11.36 4.54 -25.84
N VAL A 21 10.75 5.71 -25.67
CA VAL A 21 9.29 5.89 -25.59
C VAL A 21 8.88 6.71 -26.81
N GLU A 22 8.00 6.17 -27.60
CA GLU A 22 7.44 6.84 -28.76
C GLU A 22 6.14 7.56 -28.37
N PHE A 23 6.03 8.80 -28.76
CA PHE A 23 4.83 9.62 -28.59
C PHE A 23 4.28 10.05 -29.94
N MET A 24 2.96 10.04 -30.07
CA MET A 24 2.25 10.54 -31.23
C MET A 24 1.09 11.42 -30.80
N LEU A 25 1.04 12.65 -31.28
CA LEU A 25 -0.06 13.59 -31.07
C LEU A 25 -0.79 13.81 -32.40
N GLU A 26 -2.12 13.77 -32.38
CA GLU A 26 -2.95 14.12 -33.53
C GLU A 26 -3.58 15.50 -33.30
N ALA A 27 -3.44 16.39 -34.27
CA ALA A 27 -4.07 17.71 -34.29
C ALA A 27 -4.55 17.97 -35.74
N TYR A 28 -5.85 17.88 -35.93
CA TYR A 28 -6.51 18.09 -37.19
C TYR A 28 -7.30 19.39 -37.20
N ASP A 29 -7.59 19.92 -38.37
CA ASP A 29 -8.44 21.12 -38.59
C ASP A 29 -7.90 22.41 -37.94
N VAL A 30 -6.60 22.44 -37.62
CA VAL A 30 -5.88 23.60 -37.07
C VAL A 30 -4.51 23.71 -37.75
N ASP A 31 -4.05 24.95 -38.02
CA ASP A 31 -2.72 25.22 -38.56
C ASP A 31 -1.69 25.24 -37.42
N VAL A 32 -1.18 24.03 -37.10
CA VAL A 32 -0.16 23.87 -36.05
C VAL A 32 1.22 24.07 -36.67
N THR A 33 1.94 25.10 -36.22
CA THR A 33 3.29 25.43 -36.74
C THR A 33 4.39 24.66 -36.01
N SER A 34 4.22 24.33 -34.72
CA SER A 34 5.15 23.47 -33.97
C SER A 34 4.45 22.73 -32.85
N VAL A 35 4.99 21.54 -32.52
CA VAL A 35 4.63 20.75 -31.34
C VAL A 35 5.91 20.35 -30.63
N GLU A 36 5.93 20.58 -29.34
CA GLU A 36 7.04 20.24 -28.43
C GLU A 36 6.53 19.35 -27.29
N LEU A 37 7.24 18.26 -27.03
CA LEU A 37 7.03 17.42 -25.84
C LEU A 37 7.94 17.91 -24.73
N TYR A 38 7.37 18.30 -23.60
CA TYR A 38 8.04 18.71 -22.38
C TYR A 38 8.02 17.56 -21.39
N VAL A 39 9.21 17.12 -20.93
CA VAL A 39 9.36 16.04 -19.95
C VAL A 39 10.23 16.53 -18.80
N TYR A 40 9.79 16.37 -17.58
CA TYR A 40 10.57 16.73 -16.40
C TYR A 40 10.49 15.65 -15.31
N ALA A 41 11.60 15.41 -14.62
CA ALA A 41 11.65 14.51 -13.49
C ALA A 41 10.94 15.14 -12.28
N ASP A 42 10.33 14.34 -11.45
CA ASP A 42 9.67 14.76 -10.23
C ASP A 42 10.61 15.63 -9.35
N GLY A 43 10.09 16.73 -8.84
CA GLY A 43 10.84 17.73 -8.08
C GLY A 43 11.85 18.56 -8.88
N LYS A 44 11.88 18.48 -10.23
CA LYS A 44 12.69 19.33 -11.10
C LYS A 44 11.84 20.36 -11.81
N LEU A 45 12.36 21.61 -11.86
CA LEU A 45 11.68 22.72 -12.51
C LEU A 45 12.02 22.86 -14.00
N ILE A 46 13.13 22.27 -14.44
CA ILE A 46 13.62 22.42 -15.84
C ILE A 46 13.28 21.15 -16.61
N PRO A 47 12.41 21.25 -17.62
CA PRO A 47 12.07 20.13 -18.50
C PRO A 47 13.15 19.83 -19.54
N GLU A 48 13.22 18.59 -19.98
CA GLU A 48 13.80 18.22 -21.26
C GLU A 48 12.74 18.49 -22.36
N ILE A 49 13.13 19.12 -23.44
CA ILE A 49 12.21 19.50 -24.53
C ILE A 49 12.58 18.68 -25.76
N VAL A 50 11.59 18.00 -26.33
CA VAL A 50 11.74 17.23 -27.58
C VAL A 50 10.81 17.82 -28.64
N ILE A 51 11.37 18.31 -29.73
CA ILE A 51 10.59 18.78 -30.87
C ILE A 51 9.94 17.59 -31.58
N MET A 52 8.64 17.68 -31.82
CA MET A 52 7.89 16.62 -32.49
C MET A 52 7.88 16.82 -33.99
N GLU A 53 8.20 15.78 -34.75
CA GLU A 53 8.24 15.78 -36.18
C GLU A 53 6.85 15.57 -36.79
N ASN A 54 6.43 16.43 -37.71
CA ASN A 54 5.23 16.22 -38.53
C ASN A 54 5.54 15.24 -39.65
N LYS A 55 5.17 13.96 -39.52
CA LYS A 55 5.41 12.90 -40.52
C LYS A 55 4.24 12.71 -41.49
N SER A 56 3.07 13.21 -41.12
CA SER A 56 1.87 13.18 -41.99
C SER A 56 0.90 14.24 -41.51
N SER A 57 0.00 14.71 -42.42
CA SER A 57 -0.93 15.79 -42.09
C SER A 57 -1.60 15.62 -40.73
N GLY A 58 -1.29 16.52 -39.79
CA GLY A 58 -1.85 16.55 -38.44
C GLY A 58 -1.32 15.50 -37.46
N ARG A 59 -0.23 14.74 -37.80
CA ARG A 59 0.36 13.75 -36.90
C ARG A 59 1.80 14.10 -36.56
N TYR A 60 2.07 14.30 -35.29
CA TYR A 60 3.34 14.71 -34.71
C TYR A 60 3.94 13.58 -33.91
N TYR A 61 5.23 13.26 -34.10
CA TYR A 61 5.93 12.15 -33.48
C TYR A 61 7.16 12.63 -32.72
N ALA A 62 7.39 12.07 -31.55
CA ALA A 62 8.63 12.24 -30.80
C ALA A 62 9.08 10.92 -30.19
N THR A 63 10.39 10.81 -29.98
CA THR A 63 10.98 9.71 -29.18
C THR A 63 11.72 10.31 -28.00
N TYR A 64 11.40 9.87 -26.81
CA TYR A 64 12.09 10.24 -25.58
C TYR A 64 12.81 9.02 -25.01
N ILE A 65 14.03 9.21 -24.47
CA ILE A 65 14.80 8.14 -23.83
C ILE A 65 15.15 8.56 -22.41
N PRO A 66 14.45 8.04 -21.37
CA PRO A 66 14.75 8.34 -19.98
C PRO A 66 16.13 7.79 -19.61
N ARG A 67 16.98 8.62 -18.97
CA ARG A 67 18.34 8.26 -18.57
C ARG A 67 18.50 7.88 -17.12
N LYS A 68 17.45 8.09 -16.31
CA LYS A 68 17.43 7.77 -14.87
C LYS A 68 16.08 7.14 -14.51
N SER A 69 16.09 6.27 -13.51
CA SER A 69 14.87 5.79 -12.89
C SER A 69 14.22 6.88 -12.05
N GLY A 70 12.90 6.84 -11.93
CA GLY A 70 12.12 7.79 -11.17
C GLY A 70 10.76 8.08 -11.79
N LEU A 71 10.08 9.02 -11.20
CA LEU A 71 8.83 9.55 -11.68
C LEU A 71 9.11 10.77 -12.56
N TYR A 72 8.45 10.81 -13.71
CA TYR A 72 8.51 11.91 -14.66
C TYR A 72 7.09 12.37 -14.98
N PHE A 73 6.98 13.63 -15.36
CA PHE A 73 5.74 14.25 -15.82
C PHE A 73 5.96 14.84 -17.22
N TYR A 74 4.91 14.81 -18.05
CA TYR A 74 5.01 15.37 -19.40
C TYR A 74 3.70 15.99 -19.87
N TYR A 75 3.84 16.93 -20.80
CA TYR A 75 2.75 17.57 -21.54
C TYR A 75 3.27 17.99 -22.92
N PHE A 76 2.35 18.44 -23.77
CA PHE A 76 2.68 18.94 -25.10
C PHE A 76 2.40 20.44 -25.16
N LYS A 77 3.33 21.19 -25.77
CA LYS A 77 3.12 22.60 -26.12
C LYS A 77 2.92 22.67 -27.63
N LEU A 78 1.86 23.35 -28.05
CA LEU A 78 1.49 23.57 -29.45
C LEU A 78 1.56 25.06 -29.76
N VAL A 79 2.11 25.40 -30.90
CA VAL A 79 1.98 26.75 -31.49
C VAL A 79 1.01 26.62 -32.66
N ILE A 80 -0.09 27.35 -32.59
CA ILE A 80 -1.19 27.30 -33.56
C ILE A 80 -1.26 28.66 -34.26
N ARG A 81 -1.23 28.70 -35.60
CA ARG A 81 -1.42 29.90 -36.37
C ARG A 81 -2.91 30.14 -36.54
N GLN A 82 -3.34 31.32 -36.15
CA GLN A 82 -4.71 31.80 -36.36
C GLN A 82 -4.64 33.20 -36.99
N HIS A 83 -4.93 33.27 -38.29
CA HIS A 83 -4.73 34.47 -39.14
C HIS A 83 -3.25 34.91 -39.11
N GLU A 84 -2.94 36.11 -38.66
CA GLU A 84 -1.58 36.67 -38.61
C GLU A 84 -0.92 36.47 -37.22
N HIS A 85 -1.58 35.80 -36.27
CA HIS A 85 -1.09 35.62 -34.90
C HIS A 85 -0.76 34.17 -34.62
N GLU A 86 0.23 33.97 -33.77
CA GLU A 86 0.56 32.68 -33.17
C GLU A 86 0.00 32.57 -31.76
N LEU A 87 -0.70 31.49 -31.50
CA LEU A 87 -1.28 31.18 -30.20
C LEU A 87 -0.56 29.98 -29.59
N VAL A 88 -0.09 30.12 -28.36
CA VAL A 88 0.45 29.04 -27.59
C VAL A 88 -0.67 28.32 -26.85
N ARG A 89 -0.68 27.00 -26.95
CA ARG A 89 -1.60 26.11 -26.23
C ARG A 89 -0.84 24.95 -25.63
N TYR A 90 -1.38 24.41 -24.54
CA TYR A 90 -0.80 23.24 -23.88
C TYR A 90 -1.82 22.12 -23.89
N TYR A 91 -1.39 20.93 -24.28
CA TYR A 91 -2.21 19.73 -24.17
C TYR A 91 -1.69 18.89 -23.02
N CYS A 92 -2.50 18.70 -21.98
CA CYS A 92 -2.16 18.10 -20.72
C CYS A 92 -3.21 17.06 -20.30
N ALA A 93 -2.91 16.28 -19.24
CA ALA A 93 -3.80 15.27 -18.73
C ALA A 93 -5.13 15.86 -18.24
N ASN A 94 -6.21 15.11 -18.39
CA ASN A 94 -7.53 15.42 -17.87
C ASN A 94 -8.09 14.19 -17.16
N ASP A 95 -9.02 13.46 -17.74
CA ASP A 95 -9.62 12.27 -17.16
C ASP A 95 -9.11 10.99 -17.84
N GLY A 96 -8.75 10.01 -17.05
CA GLY A 96 -8.18 8.75 -17.55
C GLY A 96 -6.88 8.98 -18.34
N GLY A 97 -6.76 8.37 -19.51
CA GLY A 97 -5.62 8.56 -20.42
C GLY A 97 -5.74 9.76 -21.35
N GLN A 98 -6.91 10.38 -21.40
CA GLN A 98 -7.23 11.50 -22.30
C GLN A 98 -6.69 12.82 -21.75
N GLY A 99 -6.65 13.83 -22.60
CA GLY A 99 -6.18 15.16 -22.24
C GLY A 99 -7.13 16.26 -22.65
N GLN A 100 -6.72 17.46 -22.31
CA GLN A 100 -7.40 18.71 -22.65
C GLN A 100 -6.42 19.75 -23.16
N LEU A 101 -6.91 20.64 -24.00
CA LEU A 101 -6.16 21.80 -24.47
C LEU A 101 -6.42 23.00 -23.55
N VAL A 102 -5.36 23.61 -23.02
CA VAL A 102 -5.43 24.73 -22.09
C VAL A 102 -4.60 25.92 -22.58
N GLU A 103 -4.97 27.12 -22.15
CA GLU A 103 -4.30 28.37 -22.56
C GLU A 103 -3.13 28.75 -21.65
N SER A 104 -3.21 28.41 -20.37
CA SER A 104 -2.19 28.77 -19.36
C SER A 104 -1.36 27.58 -18.94
N SER A 105 -0.06 27.81 -18.72
CA SER A 105 0.85 26.83 -18.13
C SER A 105 0.64 26.63 -16.62
N GLU A 106 -0.10 27.49 -15.93
CA GLU A 106 -0.37 27.38 -14.50
C GLU A 106 -1.11 26.09 -14.11
N ILE A 107 -1.91 25.56 -15.04
CA ILE A 107 -2.67 24.32 -14.84
C ILE A 107 -1.79 23.06 -14.91
N LEU A 108 -0.61 23.16 -15.52
CA LEU A 108 0.24 22.00 -15.86
C LEU A 108 0.84 21.30 -14.64
N GLU A 109 1.04 22.01 -13.53
CA GLU A 109 1.59 21.45 -12.28
C GLU A 109 0.76 20.27 -11.76
N ASN A 110 -0.58 20.36 -11.89
CA ASN A 110 -1.49 19.33 -11.43
C ASN A 110 -2.09 18.45 -12.54
N ASN A 111 -1.86 18.81 -13.80
CA ASN A 111 -2.50 18.19 -14.96
C ASN A 111 -1.50 17.63 -15.97
N SER A 112 -0.28 17.30 -15.58
CA SER A 112 0.68 16.62 -16.44
C SER A 112 0.43 15.11 -16.48
N TYR A 113 0.72 14.48 -17.61
CA TYR A 113 0.75 13.02 -17.72
C TYR A 113 1.93 12.47 -16.93
N GLN A 114 1.75 11.31 -16.32
CA GLN A 114 2.80 10.63 -15.58
C GLN A 114 3.54 9.62 -16.46
N LEU A 115 4.87 9.54 -16.32
CA LEU A 115 5.73 8.54 -16.90
C LEU A 115 6.63 7.94 -15.81
N THR A 116 6.42 6.68 -15.45
CA THR A 116 7.28 5.97 -14.50
C THR A 116 8.44 5.30 -15.22
N CYS A 117 9.67 5.54 -14.77
CA CYS A 117 10.87 4.95 -15.32
C CYS A 117 11.58 4.07 -14.28
N TYR A 118 12.02 2.86 -14.68
CA TYR A 118 12.72 1.92 -13.79
C TYR A 118 14.05 1.47 -14.42
N ASP A 119 15.06 1.17 -13.58
CA ASP A 119 16.38 0.73 -14.02
C ASP A 119 16.53 -0.80 -14.09
N LYS A 120 15.96 -1.51 -13.11
CA LYS A 120 16.05 -2.96 -12.99
C LYS A 120 14.70 -3.63 -13.17
N THR A 121 14.65 -4.63 -14.03
CA THR A 121 13.50 -5.52 -14.07
C THR A 121 13.57 -6.45 -12.87
N VAL A 122 12.61 -6.34 -11.98
CA VAL A 122 12.43 -7.28 -10.89
C VAL A 122 11.24 -8.15 -11.24
N ASN A 123 11.50 -9.40 -11.51
CA ASN A 123 10.43 -10.35 -11.80
C ASN A 123 9.76 -10.75 -10.48
N ALA A 124 8.45 -10.52 -10.37
CA ALA A 124 7.66 -11.14 -9.32
C ALA A 124 7.73 -12.67 -9.48
N PRO A 125 7.65 -13.46 -8.40
CA PRO A 125 7.59 -14.90 -8.50
C PRO A 125 6.47 -15.37 -9.43
N GLU A 126 6.71 -16.44 -10.17
CA GLU A 126 5.76 -16.97 -11.16
C GLU A 126 4.41 -17.32 -10.53
N TRP A 127 4.43 -17.89 -9.31
CA TRP A 127 3.22 -18.18 -8.56
C TRP A 127 2.36 -16.95 -8.27
N TYR A 128 3.00 -15.77 -8.11
CA TYR A 128 2.29 -14.51 -7.88
C TYR A 128 1.75 -13.90 -9.18
N GLN A 129 2.55 -13.94 -10.25
CA GLN A 129 2.15 -13.38 -11.56
C GLN A 129 0.94 -14.10 -12.14
N ASN A 130 0.88 -15.42 -11.98
CA ASN A 130 -0.17 -16.28 -12.55
C ASN A 130 -1.26 -16.68 -11.54
N GLY A 131 -1.18 -16.13 -10.31
CA GLY A 131 -2.04 -16.52 -9.21
C GLY A 131 -3.32 -15.70 -9.12
N ILE A 132 -4.35 -16.28 -8.51
CA ILE A 132 -5.56 -15.58 -8.07
C ILE A 132 -5.46 -15.38 -6.56
N CYS A 133 -5.35 -14.11 -6.16
CA CYS A 133 -5.25 -13.70 -4.76
C CYS A 133 -6.64 -13.47 -4.15
N TYR A 134 -6.88 -14.10 -3.00
CA TYR A 134 -8.12 -13.93 -2.24
C TYR A 134 -7.81 -13.38 -0.86
N GLN A 135 -8.34 -12.19 -0.56
CA GLN A 135 -8.22 -11.58 0.76
C GLN A 135 -9.19 -12.21 1.75
N ILE A 136 -8.71 -12.52 2.95
CA ILE A 136 -9.54 -13.03 4.03
C ILE A 136 -9.50 -12.09 5.23
N PHE A 137 -10.64 -11.50 5.56
CA PHE A 137 -10.89 -10.91 6.86
C PHE A 137 -11.35 -12.03 7.80
N HIS A 138 -10.39 -12.63 8.49
CA HIS A 138 -10.55 -13.90 9.22
C HIS A 138 -11.68 -13.90 10.26
N ASP A 139 -11.88 -12.78 11.01
CA ASP A 139 -12.96 -12.69 11.99
C ASP A 139 -14.36 -12.93 11.38
N ARG A 140 -14.53 -12.49 10.12
CA ARG A 140 -15.80 -12.57 9.38
C ARG A 140 -15.88 -13.78 8.45
N PHE A 141 -14.88 -14.64 8.39
CA PHE A 141 -14.78 -15.69 7.40
C PHE A 141 -15.41 -17.01 7.86
N TYR A 142 -14.84 -17.67 8.87
CA TYR A 142 -15.36 -18.92 9.39
C TYR A 142 -14.76 -19.29 10.75
N ASN A 143 -15.60 -19.70 11.72
CA ASN A 143 -15.15 -20.29 12.97
C ASN A 143 -14.91 -21.79 12.78
N GLY A 144 -13.66 -22.22 12.98
CA GLY A 144 -13.23 -23.62 12.80
C GLY A 144 -13.36 -24.49 14.04
N ASN A 145 -13.77 -23.99 15.19
CA ASN A 145 -13.99 -24.81 16.38
C ASN A 145 -15.26 -25.66 16.21
N LEU A 146 -15.25 -26.86 16.80
CA LEU A 146 -16.33 -27.84 16.59
C LEU A 146 -17.65 -27.41 17.20
N ASP A 147 -17.59 -26.77 18.35
CA ASP A 147 -18.70 -26.32 19.17
C ASP A 147 -19.06 -24.83 18.95
N GLY A 148 -18.40 -24.18 17.96
CA GLY A 148 -18.56 -22.74 17.75
C GLY A 148 -17.90 -21.89 18.82
N TYR A 149 -17.20 -22.49 19.78
CA TYR A 149 -16.55 -21.77 20.87
C TYR A 149 -15.49 -20.79 20.33
N ILE A 150 -15.42 -19.59 20.94
CA ILE A 150 -14.44 -18.58 20.59
C ILE A 150 -13.39 -18.56 21.70
N GLU A 151 -12.16 -19.00 21.34
CA GLU A 151 -11.01 -18.98 22.21
C GLU A 151 -10.48 -17.55 22.40
N GLY A 152 -9.69 -17.31 23.44
CA GLY A 152 -8.90 -16.08 23.61
C GLY A 152 -9.71 -14.79 23.71
N LYS A 153 -10.96 -14.86 24.12
CA LYS A 153 -11.83 -13.68 24.27
C LYS A 153 -11.12 -12.61 25.12
N LYS A 154 -11.08 -11.42 24.59
CA LYS A 154 -10.51 -10.25 25.28
C LYS A 154 -11.54 -9.65 26.24
N ARG A 155 -11.04 -8.92 27.23
CA ARG A 155 -11.89 -8.05 28.05
C ARG A 155 -12.56 -7.03 27.12
N ASP A 156 -13.76 -6.63 27.41
CA ASP A 156 -14.50 -5.62 26.65
C ASP A 156 -14.74 -5.98 25.18
N THR A 157 -14.97 -7.27 24.86
CA THR A 157 -15.42 -7.74 23.54
C THR A 157 -16.93 -7.98 23.52
N PHE A 158 -17.53 -7.73 22.37
CA PHE A 158 -18.87 -8.14 22.02
C PHE A 158 -18.80 -9.27 20.99
N ILE A 159 -19.50 -10.37 21.20
CA ILE A 159 -19.50 -11.52 20.32
C ILE A 159 -20.90 -11.69 19.72
N TYR A 160 -20.98 -11.72 18.39
CA TYR A 160 -22.22 -12.01 17.69
C TYR A 160 -22.60 -13.48 17.79
N ALA A 161 -23.88 -13.75 17.84
CA ALA A 161 -24.40 -15.11 17.91
C ALA A 161 -24.27 -15.83 16.56
N THR A 162 -24.52 -15.11 15.47
CA THR A 162 -24.46 -15.65 14.11
C THR A 162 -23.74 -14.71 13.14
N ILE A 163 -23.31 -15.24 11.99
CA ILE A 163 -22.72 -14.44 10.92
C ILE A 163 -23.73 -13.53 10.21
N GLN A 164 -25.01 -13.75 10.42
CA GLN A 164 -26.09 -12.94 9.86
C GLN A 164 -26.44 -11.73 10.71
N ASP A 165 -25.92 -11.66 11.95
CA ASP A 165 -26.18 -10.51 12.81
C ASP A 165 -25.55 -9.25 12.21
N ASP A 166 -26.26 -8.13 12.26
CA ASP A 166 -25.75 -6.85 11.79
C ASP A 166 -24.69 -6.29 12.74
N PRO A 167 -23.56 -5.77 12.23
CA PRO A 167 -22.51 -5.21 13.06
C PRO A 167 -22.99 -3.96 13.80
N MET A 168 -22.73 -3.92 15.11
CA MET A 168 -23.01 -2.78 15.98
C MET A 168 -21.70 -2.14 16.47
N TYR A 169 -21.58 -0.83 16.29
CA TYR A 169 -20.45 -0.06 16.81
C TYR A 169 -20.80 0.49 18.19
N ILE A 170 -20.38 -0.23 19.24
CA ILE A 170 -20.61 0.18 20.63
C ILE A 170 -19.60 1.26 20.99
N ARG A 171 -20.07 2.49 21.16
CA ARG A 171 -19.24 3.67 21.44
C ARG A 171 -19.51 4.25 22.82
N ASN A 172 -18.48 4.88 23.38
CA ASN A 172 -18.60 5.76 24.53
C ASN A 172 -19.25 7.09 24.12
N HIS A 173 -19.63 7.90 25.13
CA HIS A 173 -20.24 9.20 24.90
C HIS A 173 -19.34 10.18 24.12
N ASP A 174 -18.02 10.05 24.21
CA ASP A 174 -17.01 10.84 23.47
C ASP A 174 -16.77 10.34 22.05
N GLY A 175 -17.50 9.32 21.61
CA GLY A 175 -17.36 8.73 20.26
C GLY A 175 -16.27 7.67 20.14
N SER A 176 -15.45 7.45 21.17
CA SER A 176 -14.46 6.37 21.18
C SER A 176 -15.14 4.99 21.20
N ILE A 177 -14.41 3.97 20.77
CA ILE A 177 -14.90 2.58 20.78
C ILE A 177 -14.95 2.07 22.24
N ALA A 178 -16.13 1.75 22.72
CA ALA A 178 -16.33 1.16 24.05
C ALA A 178 -16.04 -0.34 24.05
N ARG A 179 -16.46 -1.04 23.00
CA ARG A 179 -16.25 -2.48 22.81
C ARG A 179 -16.04 -2.81 21.35
N TRP A 180 -15.07 -3.65 21.05
CA TRP A 180 -14.90 -4.22 19.73
C TRP A 180 -15.83 -5.41 19.54
N ASP A 181 -16.43 -5.50 18.35
CA ASP A 181 -17.34 -6.55 17.95
C ASP A 181 -16.62 -7.65 17.15
N PHE A 182 -16.97 -8.91 17.38
CA PHE A 182 -16.36 -10.05 16.74
C PHE A 182 -17.41 -11.09 16.36
N TYR A 183 -17.15 -11.78 15.23
CA TYR A 183 -17.94 -12.96 14.81
C TYR A 183 -17.20 -14.28 15.12
N GLY A 184 -15.93 -14.21 15.47
CA GLY A 184 -15.17 -15.34 15.95
C GLY A 184 -14.58 -16.26 14.89
N GLY A 185 -14.49 -15.80 13.65
CA GLY A 185 -13.70 -16.51 12.64
C GLY A 185 -12.22 -16.60 13.04
N ASN A 186 -11.57 -17.70 12.67
CA ASN A 186 -10.23 -18.04 13.16
C ASN A 186 -9.39 -18.84 12.15
N LEU A 187 -8.10 -19.09 12.46
CA LEU A 187 -7.20 -19.83 11.58
C LEU A 187 -7.64 -21.28 11.35
N LYS A 188 -8.24 -21.94 12.35
CA LYS A 188 -8.84 -23.28 12.17
C LYS A 188 -9.99 -23.24 11.14
N GLY A 189 -10.72 -22.14 11.09
CA GLY A 189 -11.76 -21.91 10.09
C GLY A 189 -11.20 -21.83 8.67
N ILE A 190 -10.09 -21.12 8.48
CA ILE A 190 -9.42 -21.06 7.19
C ILE A 190 -8.94 -22.45 6.78
N ILE A 191 -8.34 -23.21 7.71
CA ILE A 191 -7.92 -24.59 7.46
C ILE A 191 -9.09 -25.45 6.94
N LYS A 192 -10.26 -25.37 7.57
CA LYS A 192 -11.46 -26.11 7.14
C LYS A 192 -11.96 -25.67 5.76
N LYS A 193 -11.71 -24.44 5.36
CA LYS A 193 -12.16 -23.87 4.08
C LYS A 193 -11.13 -24.03 2.94
N ILE A 194 -9.97 -24.64 3.15
CA ILE A 194 -8.99 -24.88 2.09
C ILE A 194 -9.62 -25.63 0.87
N PRO A 195 -10.43 -26.70 1.04
CA PRO A 195 -11.08 -27.35 -0.11
C PRO A 195 -11.99 -26.42 -0.91
N TYR A 196 -12.72 -25.53 -0.24
CA TYR A 196 -13.55 -24.51 -0.86
C TYR A 196 -12.72 -23.51 -1.66
N LEU A 197 -11.63 -22.97 -1.07
CA LEU A 197 -10.72 -22.02 -1.72
C LEU A 197 -10.07 -22.65 -2.95
N LYS A 198 -9.64 -23.92 -2.84
CA LYS A 198 -9.09 -24.67 -3.97
C LYS A 198 -10.10 -24.86 -5.10
N LYS A 199 -11.38 -25.15 -4.77
CA LYS A 199 -12.46 -25.27 -5.76
C LYS A 199 -12.71 -23.96 -6.50
N LEU A 200 -12.51 -22.81 -5.85
CA LEU A 200 -12.59 -21.48 -6.47
C LEU A 200 -11.39 -21.16 -7.37
N GLY A 201 -10.35 -22.00 -7.41
CA GLY A 201 -9.12 -21.71 -8.16
C GLY A 201 -8.17 -20.75 -7.46
N ILE A 202 -8.34 -20.51 -6.16
CA ILE A 202 -7.46 -19.62 -5.38
C ILE A 202 -6.10 -20.27 -5.21
N SER A 203 -5.05 -19.53 -5.54
CA SER A 203 -3.65 -19.96 -5.38
C SER A 203 -2.86 -19.07 -4.42
N ILE A 204 -3.42 -17.94 -4.00
CA ILE A 204 -2.80 -17.02 -3.05
C ILE A 204 -3.87 -16.57 -2.05
N ILE A 205 -3.54 -16.65 -0.77
CA ILE A 205 -4.33 -16.01 0.29
C ILE A 205 -3.56 -14.83 0.85
N TYR A 206 -4.21 -13.69 0.92
CA TYR A 206 -3.78 -12.55 1.71
C TYR A 206 -4.65 -12.48 2.97
N LEU A 207 -4.04 -12.55 4.15
CA LEU A 207 -4.72 -12.38 5.43
C LEU A 207 -4.62 -10.94 5.91
N ASN A 208 -5.75 -10.36 6.31
CA ASN A 208 -5.75 -9.18 7.17
C ASN A 208 -4.85 -9.42 8.39
N PRO A 209 -4.40 -8.37 9.14
CA PRO A 209 -3.45 -8.54 10.23
C PRO A 209 -3.84 -9.65 11.20
N ILE A 210 -2.88 -10.55 11.51
CA ILE A 210 -3.09 -11.69 12.40
C ILE A 210 -2.48 -11.51 13.79
N PHE A 211 -1.72 -10.44 13.99
CA PHE A 211 -0.99 -10.20 15.23
C PHE A 211 -1.90 -9.77 16.35
N GLU A 212 -1.44 -9.97 17.61
CA GLU A 212 -2.17 -9.54 18.78
C GLU A 212 -2.54 -8.05 18.67
N ALA A 213 -3.81 -7.72 18.88
CA ALA A 213 -4.36 -6.38 18.75
C ALA A 213 -5.62 -6.24 19.63
N ALA A 214 -6.13 -5.02 19.84
CA ALA A 214 -7.39 -4.81 20.56
C ALA A 214 -8.61 -4.99 19.63
N SER A 215 -8.52 -4.48 18.40
CA SER A 215 -9.63 -4.46 17.45
C SER A 215 -9.89 -5.79 16.75
N ASN A 216 -11.05 -5.86 16.09
CA ASN A 216 -11.41 -6.98 15.22
C ASN A 216 -10.63 -6.98 13.91
N HIS A 217 -10.24 -5.80 13.40
CA HIS A 217 -9.46 -5.65 12.15
C HIS A 217 -7.95 -5.84 12.37
N ARG A 218 -7.44 -5.67 13.59
CA ARG A 218 -6.05 -5.88 14.02
C ARG A 218 -5.00 -4.99 13.36
N TYR A 219 -5.39 -3.89 12.73
CA TYR A 219 -4.44 -2.87 12.26
C TYR A 219 -3.81 -2.08 13.40
N ASP A 220 -4.34 -2.17 14.61
CA ASP A 220 -3.78 -1.64 15.87
C ASP A 220 -2.86 -2.67 16.54
N THR A 221 -1.84 -3.14 15.83
CA THR A 221 -0.93 -4.20 16.31
C THR A 221 -0.39 -3.91 17.71
N SER A 222 -0.57 -4.87 18.61
CA SER A 222 -0.11 -4.81 20.01
C SER A 222 1.21 -5.56 20.23
N ASP A 223 1.40 -6.71 19.59
CA ASP A 223 2.66 -7.46 19.60
C ASP A 223 2.86 -8.21 18.28
N TYR A 224 3.84 -7.80 17.47
CA TYR A 224 4.15 -8.43 16.17
C TYR A 224 4.67 -9.87 16.27
N PHE A 225 5.09 -10.29 17.45
CA PHE A 225 5.63 -11.64 17.67
C PHE A 225 4.59 -12.63 18.17
N LYS A 226 3.34 -12.20 18.35
CA LYS A 226 2.24 -13.04 18.81
C LYS A 226 1.07 -13.01 17.83
N ILE A 227 0.47 -14.18 17.62
CA ILE A 227 -0.82 -14.28 16.95
C ILE A 227 -1.90 -13.87 17.95
N ASP A 228 -2.90 -13.15 17.45
CA ASP A 228 -4.08 -12.79 18.25
C ASP A 228 -4.75 -14.05 18.82
N PRO A 229 -4.95 -14.13 20.14
CA PRO A 229 -5.46 -15.34 20.78
C PRO A 229 -6.86 -15.75 20.31
N MET A 230 -7.66 -14.82 19.78
CA MET A 230 -8.96 -15.14 19.19
C MET A 230 -8.83 -15.84 17.82
N LEU A 231 -7.70 -15.68 17.13
CA LEU A 231 -7.41 -16.38 15.88
C LEU A 231 -6.79 -17.76 16.10
N GLY A 232 -6.11 -17.95 17.21
CA GLY A 232 -5.40 -19.16 17.54
C GLY A 232 -3.99 -18.90 18.09
N ASN A 233 -3.04 -19.73 17.70
CA ASN A 233 -1.66 -19.65 18.14
C ASN A 233 -0.68 -20.09 17.04
N GLU A 234 0.61 -20.00 17.32
CA GLU A 234 1.67 -20.35 16.37
C GLU A 234 1.60 -21.83 15.88
N LYS A 235 1.14 -22.77 16.73
CA LYS A 235 0.95 -24.16 16.34
C LYS A 235 -0.12 -24.30 15.25
N VAL A 236 -1.26 -23.64 15.44
CA VAL A 236 -2.35 -23.62 14.45
C VAL A 236 -1.93 -22.88 13.18
N PHE A 237 -1.13 -21.83 13.30
CA PHE A 237 -0.59 -21.11 12.14
C PHE A 237 0.36 -21.97 11.32
N LYS A 238 1.27 -22.72 11.95
CA LYS A 238 2.14 -23.69 11.28
C LYS A 238 1.34 -24.79 10.56
N GLU A 239 0.26 -25.27 11.20
CA GLU A 239 -0.66 -26.21 10.58
C GLU A 239 -1.34 -25.62 9.34
N LEU A 240 -1.81 -24.36 9.43
CA LEU A 240 -2.40 -23.65 8.30
C LEU A 240 -1.42 -23.56 7.12
N LEU A 241 -0.20 -23.06 7.35
CA LEU A 241 0.85 -22.97 6.33
C LEU A 241 1.13 -24.31 5.66
N THR A 242 1.33 -25.35 6.45
CA THR A 242 1.59 -26.70 5.93
C THR A 242 0.46 -27.18 5.02
N LYS A 243 -0.79 -26.97 5.42
CA LYS A 243 -1.97 -27.39 4.64
C LYS A 243 -2.21 -26.53 3.40
N LEU A 244 -1.94 -25.23 3.46
CA LEU A 244 -2.00 -24.34 2.31
C LEU A 244 -0.97 -24.73 1.27
N HIS A 245 0.30 -24.88 1.65
CA HIS A 245 1.38 -25.28 0.74
C HIS A 245 1.10 -26.65 0.11
N LYS A 246 0.61 -27.62 0.89
CA LYS A 246 0.19 -28.93 0.35
C LYS A 246 -0.95 -28.80 -0.67
N ALA A 247 -1.79 -27.79 -0.55
CA ALA A 247 -2.87 -27.52 -1.49
C ALA A 247 -2.43 -26.69 -2.71
N GLY A 248 -1.17 -26.23 -2.76
CA GLY A 248 -0.63 -25.34 -3.78
C GLY A 248 -1.09 -23.88 -3.61
N ILE A 249 -1.36 -23.47 -2.37
CA ILE A 249 -1.83 -22.12 -2.03
C ILE A 249 -0.74 -21.41 -1.22
N HIS A 250 -0.32 -20.24 -1.67
CA HIS A 250 0.63 -19.36 -1.00
C HIS A 250 -0.03 -18.43 0.01
N LEU A 251 0.71 -18.03 1.04
CA LEU A 251 0.21 -17.14 2.10
C LEU A 251 0.98 -15.83 2.16
N ILE A 252 0.26 -14.73 2.05
CA ILE A 252 0.74 -13.36 2.23
C ILE A 252 0.17 -12.82 3.55
N LEU A 253 1.03 -12.24 4.40
CA LEU A 253 0.64 -11.54 5.62
C LEU A 253 0.57 -10.02 5.40
N ASP A 254 -0.20 -9.36 6.27
CA ASP A 254 -0.29 -7.90 6.31
C ASP A 254 0.82 -7.31 7.18
N GLY A 255 1.64 -6.47 6.58
CA GLY A 255 2.72 -5.73 7.22
C GLY A 255 2.27 -4.30 7.56
N VAL A 256 1.70 -4.11 8.75
CA VAL A 256 1.28 -2.80 9.26
C VAL A 256 2.47 -2.16 9.97
N PHE A 257 3.32 -1.41 9.24
CA PHE A 257 4.58 -0.87 9.76
C PHE A 257 4.61 0.65 9.89
N SER A 258 3.52 1.35 9.57
CA SER A 258 3.44 2.81 9.71
C SER A 258 3.01 3.28 11.10
N HIS A 259 2.27 2.45 11.83
CA HIS A 259 1.72 2.73 13.16
C HIS A 259 1.55 1.45 13.98
N VAL A 260 1.27 1.59 15.26
CA VAL A 260 0.93 0.50 16.19
C VAL A 260 -0.32 0.84 16.98
N GLY A 261 -0.85 -0.10 17.74
CA GLY A 261 -1.95 0.19 18.67
C GLY A 261 -1.51 1.08 19.85
N ARG A 262 -2.37 1.99 20.27
CA ARG A 262 -2.15 2.86 21.45
C ARG A 262 -1.82 2.07 22.71
N ASN A 263 -2.44 0.91 22.86
CA ASN A 263 -2.22 0.00 23.99
C ASN A 263 -1.31 -1.18 23.66
N SER A 264 -0.51 -1.05 22.59
CA SER A 264 0.50 -2.04 22.22
C SER A 264 1.63 -2.12 23.26
N LYS A 265 2.38 -3.19 23.24
CA LYS A 265 3.62 -3.32 24.02
C LYS A 265 4.60 -2.18 23.76
N TYR A 266 4.60 -1.64 22.57
CA TYR A 266 5.54 -0.61 22.10
C TYR A 266 5.17 0.80 22.57
N PHE A 267 3.87 1.13 22.62
CA PHE A 267 3.40 2.44 23.08
C PHE A 267 2.85 2.42 24.50
N ASN A 268 1.99 1.46 24.85
CA ASN A 268 1.50 1.12 26.18
C ASN A 268 0.83 2.26 26.95
N PHE A 269 -0.08 3.01 26.30
CA PHE A 269 -0.70 4.17 26.92
C PHE A 269 -1.44 3.85 28.22
N ASN A 270 -2.18 2.72 28.29
CA ASN A 270 -2.96 2.30 29.46
C ASN A 270 -2.16 1.50 30.51
N GLY A 271 -0.86 1.24 30.27
CA GLY A 271 -0.02 0.50 31.21
C GLY A 271 -0.26 -1.01 31.26
N ASN A 272 -0.87 -1.60 30.24
CA ASN A 272 -1.21 -3.03 30.19
C ASN A 272 0.03 -3.95 30.26
N TYR A 273 1.20 -3.44 29.88
CA TYR A 273 2.48 -4.17 29.86
C TYR A 273 3.43 -3.77 31.01
N GLY A 274 2.95 -2.97 32.00
CA GLY A 274 3.72 -2.51 33.13
C GLY A 274 4.24 -1.07 33.00
N GLU A 275 4.72 -0.50 34.10
CA GLU A 275 5.05 0.93 34.21
C GLU A 275 6.31 1.34 33.42
N HIS A 276 7.24 0.40 33.19
CA HIS A 276 8.51 0.66 32.49
C HIS A 276 8.54 0.10 31.07
N VAL A 277 7.40 -0.29 30.54
CA VAL A 277 7.27 -0.83 29.17
C VAL A 277 6.47 0.13 28.30
N GLY A 278 7.01 0.42 27.10
CA GLY A 278 6.34 1.24 26.12
C GLY A 278 6.59 2.73 26.25
N ALA A 279 6.54 3.40 25.11
CA ALA A 279 6.98 4.79 24.95
C ALA A 279 6.14 5.79 25.75
N ALA A 280 4.84 5.52 25.96
CA ALA A 280 3.96 6.44 26.68
C ALA A 280 4.05 6.28 28.22
N ARG A 281 4.73 5.24 28.72
CA ARG A 281 4.90 4.99 30.15
C ARG A 281 6.27 5.37 30.67
N ASP A 282 7.31 5.13 29.89
CA ASP A 282 8.67 5.40 30.32
C ASP A 282 9.49 6.01 29.18
N LYS A 283 10.03 7.22 29.40
CA LYS A 283 10.94 7.88 28.46
C LYS A 283 12.28 7.14 28.29
N ASN A 284 12.63 6.25 29.23
CA ASN A 284 13.79 5.37 29.12
C ASN A 284 13.49 4.04 28.43
N SER A 285 12.24 3.79 28.06
CA SER A 285 11.87 2.60 27.30
C SER A 285 12.62 2.55 25.96
N GLU A 286 13.09 1.37 25.57
CA GLU A 286 13.71 1.12 24.26
C GLU A 286 12.83 1.57 23.07
N TYR A 287 11.50 1.63 23.28
CA TYR A 287 10.53 2.04 22.27
C TYR A 287 10.29 3.56 22.22
N TYR A 288 10.73 4.32 23.24
CA TYR A 288 10.47 5.77 23.28
C TYR A 288 10.98 6.51 22.03
N PRO A 289 12.18 6.22 21.49
CA PRO A 289 12.69 6.89 20.30
C PRO A 289 11.92 6.59 19.00
N TRP A 290 10.99 5.64 19.02
CA TRP A 290 10.18 5.30 17.85
C TRP A 290 9.02 6.27 17.63
N PHE A 291 8.68 7.09 18.63
CA PHE A 291 7.49 7.94 18.61
C PHE A 291 7.81 9.41 18.81
N SER A 292 6.95 10.26 18.29
CA SER A 292 7.06 11.72 18.44
C SER A 292 5.95 12.23 19.33
N PHE A 293 6.32 12.91 20.41
CA PHE A 293 5.41 13.54 21.38
C PHE A 293 5.46 15.06 21.22
N GLU A 294 4.29 15.70 21.10
CA GLU A 294 4.13 17.16 21.25
C GLU A 294 4.05 17.53 22.75
N ARG A 295 3.32 16.74 23.51
CA ARG A 295 3.24 16.82 24.98
C ARG A 295 3.15 15.41 25.52
N TYR A 296 4.13 15.01 26.33
CA TYR A 296 4.21 13.68 26.92
C TYR A 296 3.22 13.53 28.08
N PRO A 297 2.54 12.38 28.21
CA PRO A 297 2.46 11.26 27.25
C PRO A 297 1.24 11.34 26.32
N ASP A 298 0.40 12.36 26.45
CA ASP A 298 -0.99 12.40 25.98
C ASP A 298 -1.17 13.06 24.62
N LYS A 299 -0.17 13.81 24.10
CA LYS A 299 -0.23 14.41 22.77
C LYS A 299 0.95 13.95 21.92
N TYR A 300 0.68 13.13 20.92
CA TYR A 300 1.66 12.47 20.08
C TYR A 300 1.19 12.40 18.63
N ARG A 301 2.13 12.16 17.72
CA ARG A 301 1.83 11.97 16.31
C ARG A 301 1.04 10.67 16.14
N CYS A 302 -0.13 10.76 15.52
CA CYS A 302 -1.00 9.63 15.25
C CYS A 302 -1.45 9.60 13.80
N TRP A 303 -1.89 8.44 13.33
CA TRP A 303 -2.29 8.22 11.95
C TRP A 303 -3.61 8.92 11.67
N TRP A 304 -3.56 9.91 10.75
CA TRP A 304 -4.71 10.73 10.32
C TRP A 304 -5.54 11.31 11.47
N GLY A 305 -4.88 11.67 12.57
CA GLY A 305 -5.55 12.23 13.75
C GLY A 305 -6.22 11.19 14.68
N ASN A 306 -6.12 9.90 14.35
CA ASN A 306 -6.65 8.83 15.19
C ASN A 306 -5.67 8.49 16.33
N ALA A 307 -6.01 8.91 17.56
CA ALA A 307 -5.17 8.69 18.73
C ALA A 307 -4.96 7.19 19.10
N ASP A 308 -5.80 6.29 18.61
CA ASP A 308 -5.61 4.86 18.83
C ASP A 308 -4.47 4.24 18.02
N LEU A 309 -3.91 5.01 17.04
CA LEU A 309 -2.89 4.57 16.10
C LEU A 309 -1.65 5.50 16.12
N PRO A 310 -0.80 5.46 17.19
CA PRO A 310 0.44 6.21 17.22
C PRO A 310 1.36 5.82 16.06
N VAL A 311 1.83 6.84 15.32
CA VAL A 311 2.73 6.68 14.16
C VAL A 311 4.16 6.42 14.62
N VAL A 312 4.79 5.43 14.00
CA VAL A 312 6.19 5.09 14.24
C VAL A 312 7.11 5.87 13.29
N ASP A 313 8.26 6.29 13.79
CA ASP A 313 9.33 6.83 12.93
C ASP A 313 9.99 5.71 12.12
N LYS A 314 9.60 5.59 10.86
CA LYS A 314 10.14 4.60 9.90
C LYS A 314 11.62 4.81 9.56
N ASN A 315 12.18 5.99 9.87
CA ASN A 315 13.61 6.27 9.69
C ASN A 315 14.44 5.90 10.93
N ASN A 316 13.82 5.56 12.04
CA ASN A 316 14.52 5.12 13.24
C ASN A 316 15.25 3.78 12.99
N PRO A 317 16.59 3.72 13.16
CA PRO A 317 17.36 2.51 12.86
C PRO A 317 16.99 1.31 13.74
N GLN A 318 16.60 1.53 14.99
CA GLN A 318 16.19 0.44 15.89
C GLN A 318 14.85 -0.16 15.45
N PHE A 319 13.89 0.69 15.03
CA PHE A 319 12.65 0.21 14.46
C PHE A 319 12.87 -0.54 13.15
N GLN A 320 13.74 -0.04 12.28
CA GLN A 320 14.11 -0.73 11.05
C GLN A 320 14.71 -2.11 11.34
N GLN A 321 15.66 -2.19 12.27
CA GLN A 321 16.24 -3.45 12.70
C GLN A 321 15.20 -4.41 13.30
N PHE A 322 14.25 -3.88 14.05
CA PHE A 322 13.15 -4.64 14.64
C PHE A 322 12.21 -5.23 13.55
N ILE A 323 11.91 -4.49 12.47
CA ILE A 323 11.03 -4.96 11.40
C ILE A 323 11.76 -5.92 10.47
N TYR A 324 12.91 -5.55 9.90
CA TYR A 324 13.57 -6.30 8.82
C TYR A 324 15.05 -6.63 9.06
N GLY A 325 15.52 -6.58 10.30
CA GLY A 325 16.85 -7.07 10.63
C GLY A 325 17.04 -8.54 10.25
N GLU A 326 18.28 -8.95 10.01
CA GLU A 326 18.62 -10.32 9.56
C GLU A 326 18.16 -11.42 10.52
N LYS A 327 18.21 -11.13 11.84
CA LYS A 327 17.86 -12.09 12.90
C LYS A 327 16.94 -11.42 13.90
N ASN A 328 16.01 -12.21 14.46
CA ASN A 328 15.10 -11.81 15.54
C ASN A 328 14.18 -10.61 15.17
N SER A 329 14.06 -10.29 13.87
CA SER A 329 13.12 -9.28 13.39
C SER A 329 11.73 -9.87 13.14
N VAL A 330 10.77 -8.99 12.95
CA VAL A 330 9.39 -9.39 12.61
C VAL A 330 9.38 -10.24 11.34
N LEU A 331 9.98 -9.71 10.25
CA LEU A 331 10.01 -10.44 8.97
C LEU A 331 10.77 -11.74 9.08
N ALA A 332 11.94 -11.76 9.74
CA ALA A 332 12.73 -12.97 9.89
C ALA A 332 11.95 -14.08 10.60
N LYS A 333 11.24 -13.77 11.69
CA LYS A 333 10.42 -14.77 12.41
C LYS A 333 9.38 -15.41 11.50
N TRP A 334 8.55 -14.61 10.84
CA TRP A 334 7.43 -15.14 10.08
C TRP A 334 7.85 -15.79 8.76
N ASN A 335 8.89 -15.26 8.10
CA ASN A 335 9.48 -15.89 6.92
C ASN A 335 10.09 -17.26 7.24
N GLN A 336 10.76 -17.40 8.40
CA GLN A 336 11.26 -18.69 8.86
C GLN A 336 10.16 -19.72 9.13
N LEU A 337 8.95 -19.27 9.45
CA LEU A 337 7.79 -20.15 9.59
C LEU A 337 7.21 -20.60 8.25
N GLY A 338 7.61 -19.97 7.14
CA GLY A 338 7.19 -20.34 5.78
C GLY A 338 6.16 -19.39 5.15
N VAL A 339 6.05 -18.15 5.63
CA VAL A 339 5.22 -17.11 4.96
C VAL A 339 5.84 -16.78 3.61
N ASP A 340 5.03 -16.73 2.55
CA ASP A 340 5.48 -16.57 1.17
C ASP A 340 5.67 -15.10 0.76
N GLY A 341 5.04 -14.17 1.47
CA GLY A 341 5.15 -12.75 1.15
C GLY A 341 4.42 -11.82 2.13
N TRP A 342 4.55 -10.53 1.86
CA TRP A 342 3.99 -9.46 2.68
C TRP A 342 3.23 -8.46 1.82
N ARG A 343 2.06 -8.08 2.26
CA ARG A 343 1.35 -6.89 1.79
C ARG A 343 1.71 -5.75 2.74
N LEU A 344 2.21 -4.66 2.22
CA LEU A 344 2.53 -3.48 3.03
C LEU A 344 1.31 -2.57 3.12
N ASP A 345 0.84 -2.37 4.34
CA ASP A 345 -0.24 -1.44 4.62
C ASP A 345 0.23 0.00 4.46
N VAL A 346 -0.60 0.86 3.82
CA VAL A 346 -0.31 2.27 3.53
C VAL A 346 1.12 2.48 3.01
N ALA A 347 1.49 1.73 1.98
CA ALA A 347 2.86 1.70 1.46
C ALA A 347 3.36 3.07 0.97
N ASP A 348 2.45 3.96 0.56
CA ASP A 348 2.72 5.35 0.19
C ASP A 348 3.22 6.22 1.36
N GLU A 349 2.98 5.80 2.61
CA GLU A 349 3.50 6.44 3.81
C GLU A 349 4.85 5.84 4.29
N LEU A 350 5.32 4.77 3.65
CA LEU A 350 6.60 4.14 3.96
C LEU A 350 7.71 4.75 3.07
N PRO A 351 8.86 5.16 3.62
CA PRO A 351 9.97 5.65 2.81
C PRO A 351 10.47 4.61 1.81
N ASP A 352 10.81 5.02 0.58
CA ASP A 352 11.34 4.14 -0.46
C ASP A 352 12.52 3.26 0.03
N PRO A 353 13.51 3.80 0.79
CA PRO A 353 14.58 2.97 1.34
C PRO A 353 14.10 1.89 2.31
N PHE A 354 13.02 2.16 3.07
CA PHE A 354 12.41 1.18 3.97
C PHE A 354 11.78 0.02 3.19
N ILE A 355 11.00 0.33 2.14
CA ILE A 355 10.39 -0.67 1.26
C ILE A 355 11.48 -1.48 0.54
N ALA A 356 12.52 -0.82 0.03
CA ALA A 356 13.63 -1.47 -0.66
C ALA A 356 14.40 -2.47 0.23
N LYS A 357 14.45 -2.23 1.53
CA LYS A 357 15.10 -3.12 2.50
C LYS A 357 14.25 -4.32 2.91
N ILE A 358 12.93 -4.19 2.84
CA ILE A 358 12.00 -5.31 3.07
C ILE A 358 12.10 -6.34 1.94
N ARG A 359 12.36 -5.88 0.73
CA ARG A 359 12.49 -6.68 -0.49
C ARG A 359 13.84 -7.39 -0.57
#